data_28f4d39496ce2ea774b4c778f58af25e
#
_entry.id   28f4d39496ce2ea774b4c778f58af25e
#
_cell.length_a   1.000
_cell.length_b   1.000
_cell.length_c   1.000
_cell.angle_alpha   90.00
_cell.angle_beta   90.00
_cell.angle_gamma   90.00
#
_symmetry.space_group_name_H-M   'P 1'
#
loop_
_entity.id
_entity.type
_entity.pdbx_description
1 polymer ?
#
loop_
_entity_poly.entity_id
_entity_poly.type
_entity_poly.pdbx_seq_one_letter_code
_entity_poly.pdbx_strand_id
1 'polypeptide(L)'
;MRKLWITSLFAVVVCLSGCTVYGVKNPPTLKSTTSAEQYEQIFWSAVKAKNWGQVPGMLAANLMYSVGGKVLSKDQVVPYLKGLNLADYTITGMVVKPNGTDMTLNYTLQVSTSGGSPQTFTAISVWQQAGAGWILIVHTEQPQSPAGP
;
A
#
# COMPACT_ATOMS: atom_id res chain seq x y z
N MET A 1 -70.57 52.62 -5.83
CA MET A 1 -69.84 51.83 -6.79
C MET A 1 -68.38 52.24 -6.71
N ARG A 2 -67.53 51.53 -5.93
CA ARG A 2 -66.09 51.76 -5.82
C ARG A 2 -65.45 50.46 -6.05
N LYS A 3 -64.74 50.35 -7.19
CA LYS A 3 -63.88 49.19 -7.54
C LYS A 3 -62.58 49.27 -6.79
N LEU A 4 -62.35 48.33 -5.87
CA LEU A 4 -61.05 48.16 -5.23
C LEU A 4 -60.20 47.31 -6.18
N TRP A 5 -59.10 47.89 -6.64
CA TRP A 5 -58.05 47.18 -7.33
C TRP A 5 -57.13 46.66 -6.30
N ILE A 6 -57.00 45.32 -6.14
CA ILE A 6 -56.02 44.65 -5.35
C ILE A 6 -54.89 44.32 -6.28
N THR A 7 -53.82 45.11 -6.24
CA THR A 7 -52.55 44.81 -6.90
C THR A 7 -51.85 43.75 -6.11
N SER A 8 -51.91 42.53 -6.59
CA SER A 8 -51.11 41.41 -6.04
C SER A 8 -49.66 41.59 -6.44
N LEU A 9 -48.85 41.96 -5.46
CA LEU A 9 -47.40 42.07 -5.61
C LEU A 9 -46.81 40.66 -5.53
N PHE A 10 -46.54 40.04 -6.67
CA PHE A 10 -45.82 38.79 -6.76
C PHE A 10 -44.33 39.08 -6.48
N ALA A 11 -43.92 38.84 -5.25
CA ALA A 11 -42.49 38.82 -4.91
C ALA A 11 -41.87 37.55 -5.49
N VAL A 12 -41.18 37.70 -6.62
CA VAL A 12 -40.33 36.65 -7.19
C VAL A 12 -39.09 36.57 -6.32
N VAL A 13 -39.10 35.61 -5.41
CA VAL A 13 -37.88 35.21 -4.70
C VAL A 13 -37.01 34.42 -5.66
N VAL A 14 -36.06 35.10 -6.30
CA VAL A 14 -35.00 34.47 -7.06
C VAL A 14 -34.07 33.84 -6.04
N CYS A 15 -34.27 32.56 -5.76
CA CYS A 15 -33.29 31.73 -5.08
C CYS A 15 -32.08 31.60 -6.02
N LEU A 16 -31.13 32.51 -5.90
CA LEU A 16 -29.77 32.32 -6.39
C LEU A 16 -29.18 31.15 -5.62
N SER A 17 -29.41 29.94 -6.10
CA SER A 17 -28.67 28.76 -5.72
C SER A 17 -27.25 29.02 -6.18
N GLY A 18 -26.50 29.73 -5.36
CA GLY A 18 -25.06 29.81 -5.47
C GLY A 18 -24.52 28.40 -5.34
N CYS A 19 -24.29 27.75 -6.50
CA CYS A 19 -23.32 26.68 -6.55
C CYS A 19 -22.01 27.30 -6.10
N THR A 20 -21.75 27.26 -4.82
CA THR A 20 -20.38 27.38 -4.33
C THR A 20 -19.65 26.21 -4.95
N VAL A 21 -19.01 26.46 -6.09
CA VAL A 21 -17.91 25.65 -6.55
C VAL A 21 -16.94 25.71 -5.36
N TYR A 22 -17.00 24.70 -4.52
CA TYR A 22 -15.92 24.40 -3.60
C TYR A 22 -14.73 24.25 -4.52
N GLY A 23 -13.94 25.34 -4.62
CA GLY A 23 -12.64 25.25 -5.25
C GLY A 23 -12.00 24.04 -4.59
N VAL A 24 -11.65 23.05 -5.40
CA VAL A 24 -10.83 21.94 -4.97
C VAL A 24 -9.56 22.61 -4.51
N LYS A 25 -9.53 23.05 -3.25
CA LYS A 25 -8.29 23.24 -2.52
C LYS A 25 -7.58 21.94 -2.79
N ASN A 26 -6.43 22.02 -3.45
CA ASN A 26 -5.54 20.89 -3.67
C ASN A 26 -5.80 19.92 -2.51
N PRO A 27 -6.30 18.69 -2.79
CA PRO A 27 -6.59 17.79 -1.69
C PRO A 27 -5.37 17.89 -0.81
N PRO A 28 -5.50 18.11 0.51
CA PRO A 28 -4.33 18.18 1.36
C PRO A 28 -3.54 16.98 0.90
N THR A 29 -2.31 17.21 0.45
CA THR A 29 -1.38 16.12 0.22
C THR A 29 -1.37 15.46 1.58
N LEU A 30 -2.26 14.46 1.75
CA LEU A 30 -2.19 13.57 2.87
C LEU A 30 -0.79 13.02 2.70
N LYS A 31 0.17 13.68 3.35
CA LYS A 31 1.41 13.03 3.66
C LYS A 31 0.93 11.77 4.31
N SER A 32 0.96 10.66 3.56
CA SER A 32 0.75 9.36 4.14
C SER A 32 1.70 9.38 5.33
N THR A 33 1.18 9.49 6.54
CA THR A 33 2.00 9.45 7.76
C THR A 33 2.66 8.09 7.86
N THR A 34 2.23 7.17 7.03
CA THR A 34 2.72 5.82 6.91
C THR A 34 3.70 5.77 5.73
N SER A 35 4.96 5.59 6.03
CA SER A 35 6.02 5.48 5.03
C SER A 35 6.01 4.11 4.35
N ALA A 36 6.74 3.98 3.23
CA ALA A 36 6.90 2.69 2.55
C ALA A 36 7.53 1.62 3.47
N GLU A 37 8.44 2.03 4.38
CA GLU A 37 9.04 1.14 5.38
C GLU A 37 7.98 0.55 6.34
N GLN A 38 7.03 1.37 6.74
CA GLN A 38 5.92 0.90 7.58
C GLN A 38 5.02 -0.06 6.81
N TYR A 39 4.78 0.18 5.51
CA TYR A 39 4.03 -0.76 4.67
C TYR A 39 4.75 -2.09 4.51
N GLU A 40 6.08 -2.10 4.40
CA GLU A 40 6.87 -3.34 4.41
C GLU A 40 6.66 -4.12 5.71
N GLN A 41 6.73 -3.43 6.87
CA GLN A 41 6.46 -4.05 8.17
C GLN A 41 5.03 -4.57 8.28
N ILE A 42 4.04 -3.80 7.79
CA ILE A 42 2.63 -4.21 7.77
C ILE A 42 2.44 -5.45 6.90
N PHE A 43 3.10 -5.51 5.74
CA PHE A 43 3.03 -6.65 4.83
C PHE A 43 3.51 -7.93 5.53
N TRP A 44 4.73 -7.92 6.08
CA TRP A 44 5.28 -9.09 6.77
C TRP A 44 4.51 -9.45 8.04
N SER A 45 4.00 -8.45 8.76
CA SER A 45 3.11 -8.68 9.91
C SER A 45 1.81 -9.36 9.49
N ALA A 46 1.21 -8.95 8.37
CA ALA A 46 0.00 -9.58 7.84
C ALA A 46 0.25 -11.04 7.41
N VAL A 47 1.41 -11.30 6.78
CA VAL A 47 1.84 -12.67 6.41
C VAL A 47 2.01 -13.54 7.66
N LYS A 48 2.74 -13.04 8.67
CA LYS A 48 2.94 -13.73 9.96
C LYS A 48 1.61 -14.00 10.67
N ALA A 49 0.72 -13.01 10.70
CA ALA A 49 -0.60 -13.13 11.32
C ALA A 49 -1.59 -13.98 10.49
N LYS A 50 -1.18 -14.44 9.30
CA LYS A 50 -2.04 -15.17 8.34
C LYS A 50 -3.27 -14.35 7.93
N ASN A 51 -3.15 -13.03 7.88
CA ASN A 51 -4.23 -12.12 7.45
C ASN A 51 -4.32 -12.07 5.92
N TRP A 52 -4.76 -13.18 5.34
CA TRP A 52 -4.84 -13.37 3.90
C TRP A 52 -5.89 -12.51 3.19
N GLY A 53 -6.77 -11.87 3.94
CA GLY A 53 -7.70 -10.87 3.40
C GLY A 53 -7.02 -9.53 3.09
N GLN A 54 -5.97 -9.18 3.82
CA GLN A 54 -5.24 -7.92 3.68
C GLN A 54 -4.15 -7.98 2.59
N VAL A 55 -3.39 -9.08 2.54
CA VAL A 55 -2.21 -9.21 1.67
C VAL A 55 -2.50 -8.89 0.19
N PRO A 56 -3.57 -9.41 -0.46
CA PRO A 56 -3.82 -9.13 -1.87
C PRO A 56 -4.05 -7.65 -2.18
N GLY A 57 -4.61 -6.90 -1.23
CA GLY A 57 -4.84 -5.46 -1.35
C GLY A 57 -3.57 -4.62 -1.35
N MET A 58 -2.46 -5.18 -0.88
CA MET A 58 -1.15 -4.53 -0.84
C MET A 58 -0.32 -4.80 -2.10
N LEU A 59 -0.77 -5.70 -2.98
CA LEU A 59 -0.05 -6.17 -4.17
C LEU A 59 -0.59 -5.50 -5.45
N ALA A 60 0.28 -4.92 -6.26
CA ALA A 60 -0.08 -4.36 -7.56
C ALA A 60 -0.56 -5.45 -8.53
N ALA A 61 -1.39 -5.07 -9.51
CA ALA A 61 -1.84 -6.00 -10.55
C ALA A 61 -0.68 -6.54 -11.39
N ASN A 62 0.33 -5.71 -11.63
CA ASN A 62 1.55 -6.02 -12.39
C ASN A 62 2.75 -6.33 -11.48
N LEU A 63 2.50 -6.83 -10.28
CA LEU A 63 3.56 -7.19 -9.33
C LEU A 63 4.57 -8.15 -9.96
N MET A 64 5.84 -7.86 -9.73
CA MET A 64 6.95 -8.79 -9.95
C MET A 64 7.48 -9.27 -8.59
N TYR A 65 7.20 -10.51 -8.25
CA TYR A 65 7.67 -11.13 -7.00
C TYR A 65 8.65 -12.26 -7.35
N SER A 66 9.89 -12.14 -6.92
CA SER A 66 10.95 -13.12 -7.25
C SER A 66 11.59 -13.69 -5.99
N VAL A 67 11.66 -15.01 -5.91
CA VAL A 67 12.28 -15.74 -4.80
C VAL A 67 13.19 -16.82 -5.36
N GLY A 68 14.47 -16.77 -5.01
CA GLY A 68 15.45 -17.76 -5.46
C GLY A 68 15.51 -17.89 -6.99
N GLY A 69 15.32 -16.79 -7.71
CA GLY A 69 15.30 -16.74 -9.17
C GLY A 69 13.97 -17.16 -9.84
N LYS A 70 12.97 -17.60 -9.08
CA LYS A 70 11.62 -17.88 -9.58
C LYS A 70 10.75 -16.65 -9.50
N VAL A 71 10.14 -16.25 -10.62
CA VAL A 71 9.18 -15.14 -10.66
C VAL A 71 7.76 -15.67 -10.47
N LEU A 72 7.02 -15.03 -9.57
CA LEU A 72 5.63 -15.34 -9.26
C LEU A 72 4.73 -14.19 -9.71
N SER A 73 3.58 -14.53 -10.31
CA SER A 73 2.50 -13.57 -10.55
C SER A 73 1.76 -13.24 -9.25
N LYS A 74 1.00 -12.14 -9.25
CA LYS A 74 0.18 -11.74 -8.09
C LYS A 74 -0.63 -12.90 -7.50
N ASP A 75 -1.29 -13.69 -8.36
CA ASP A 75 -2.17 -14.79 -7.94
C ASP A 75 -1.38 -15.97 -7.33
N GLN A 76 -0.08 -16.05 -7.61
CA GLN A 76 0.80 -17.10 -7.09
C GLN A 76 1.45 -16.70 -5.75
N VAL A 77 1.53 -15.40 -5.45
CA VAL A 77 2.21 -14.91 -4.24
C VAL A 77 1.50 -15.35 -2.97
N VAL A 78 0.18 -15.20 -2.88
CA VAL A 78 -0.56 -15.58 -1.66
C VAL A 78 -0.47 -17.08 -1.38
N PRO A 79 -0.67 -17.99 -2.36
CA PRO A 79 -0.42 -19.43 -2.17
C PRO A 79 1.02 -19.72 -1.72
N TYR A 80 2.02 -19.05 -2.32
CA TYR A 80 3.41 -19.19 -1.95
C TYR A 80 3.65 -18.79 -0.47
N LEU A 81 3.20 -17.59 -0.07
CA LEU A 81 3.36 -17.08 1.29
C LEU A 81 2.64 -17.96 2.34
N LYS A 82 1.48 -18.53 1.99
CA LYS A 82 0.80 -19.52 2.83
C LYS A 82 1.63 -20.78 3.03
N GLY A 83 2.30 -21.22 1.95
CA GLY A 83 3.16 -22.41 1.97
C GLY A 83 4.42 -22.23 2.83
N LEU A 84 4.91 -20.99 3.03
CA LEU A 84 6.05 -20.73 3.90
C LEU A 84 5.78 -21.11 5.36
N ASN A 85 4.53 -21.11 5.80
CA ASN A 85 4.14 -21.34 7.19
C ASN A 85 5.00 -20.50 8.16
N LEU A 86 5.08 -19.18 7.87
CA LEU A 86 5.91 -18.22 8.58
C LEU A 86 5.56 -18.20 10.07
N ALA A 87 6.54 -18.45 10.93
CA ALA A 87 6.43 -18.37 12.38
C ALA A 87 6.92 -17.00 12.88
N ASP A 88 8.03 -16.51 12.33
CA ASP A 88 8.59 -15.22 12.68
C ASP A 88 9.42 -14.61 11.54
N TYR A 89 9.62 -13.29 11.60
CA TYR A 89 10.51 -12.58 10.68
C TYR A 89 11.24 -11.44 11.38
N THR A 90 12.38 -11.07 10.84
CA THR A 90 13.15 -9.89 11.27
C THR A 90 13.67 -9.15 10.05
N ILE A 91 13.49 -7.83 10.05
CA ILE A 91 14.03 -6.92 9.03
C ILE A 91 15.14 -6.10 9.66
N THR A 92 16.32 -6.09 9.05
CA THR A 92 17.47 -5.33 9.53
C THR A 92 18.20 -4.64 8.38
N GLY A 93 18.98 -3.59 8.69
CA GLY A 93 19.82 -2.91 7.71
C GLY A 93 19.06 -2.24 6.59
N MET A 94 17.82 -1.78 6.83
CA MET A 94 16.99 -1.18 5.79
C MET A 94 17.59 0.13 5.30
N VAL A 95 17.78 0.20 3.98
CA VAL A 95 18.19 1.39 3.24
C VAL A 95 17.04 1.77 2.30
N VAL A 96 16.59 3.01 2.41
CA VAL A 96 15.46 3.54 1.63
C VAL A 96 15.95 4.55 0.61
N LYS A 97 15.52 4.40 -0.65
CA LYS A 97 15.84 5.31 -1.74
C LYS A 97 14.56 5.75 -2.45
N PRO A 98 14.21 7.04 -2.43
CA PRO A 98 13.11 7.56 -3.21
C PRO A 98 13.45 7.58 -4.70
N ASN A 99 12.45 7.29 -5.54
CA ASN A 99 12.52 7.39 -6.99
C ASN A 99 11.17 7.87 -7.54
N GLY A 100 10.99 9.19 -7.62
CA GLY A 100 9.70 9.78 -8.01
C GLY A 100 8.59 9.44 -7.01
N THR A 101 7.57 8.73 -7.47
CA THR A 101 6.44 8.25 -6.67
C THR A 101 6.73 6.91 -5.99
N ASP A 102 7.89 6.34 -6.26
CA ASP A 102 8.26 5.01 -5.78
C ASP A 102 9.29 5.10 -4.66
N MET A 103 9.30 4.12 -3.79
CA MET A 103 10.32 3.92 -2.76
C MET A 103 10.94 2.55 -2.93
N THR A 104 12.25 2.52 -3.11
CA THR A 104 13.03 1.28 -3.10
C THR A 104 13.59 1.03 -1.71
N LEU A 105 13.28 -0.13 -1.15
CA LEU A 105 13.77 -0.60 0.13
C LEU A 105 14.73 -1.77 -0.13
N ASN A 106 15.95 -1.68 0.40
CA ASN A 106 16.93 -2.78 0.40
C ASN A 106 17.21 -3.13 1.86
N TYR A 107 17.10 -4.41 2.21
CA TYR A 107 17.23 -4.85 3.60
C TYR A 107 17.61 -6.32 3.69
N THR A 108 18.04 -6.74 4.88
CA THR A 108 18.17 -8.14 5.22
C THR A 108 16.89 -8.64 5.86
N LEU A 109 16.32 -9.68 5.28
CA LEU A 109 15.13 -10.38 5.76
C LEU A 109 15.56 -11.72 6.33
N GLN A 110 15.27 -11.96 7.61
CA GLN A 110 15.36 -13.28 8.20
C GLN A 110 13.95 -13.82 8.41
N VAL A 111 13.70 -15.03 7.96
CA VAL A 111 12.42 -15.72 8.14
C VAL A 111 12.63 -17.02 8.90
N SER A 112 11.73 -17.30 9.82
CA SER A 112 11.65 -18.57 10.54
C SER A 112 10.33 -19.23 10.22
N THR A 113 10.37 -20.47 9.77
CA THR A 113 9.17 -21.29 9.51
C THR A 113 8.91 -22.22 10.68
N SER A 114 7.68 -22.68 10.81
CA SER A 114 7.32 -23.63 11.88
C SER A 114 8.10 -24.94 11.70
N GLY A 115 9.05 -25.22 12.60
CA GLY A 115 9.88 -26.42 12.58
C GLY A 115 11.12 -26.37 11.65
N GLY A 116 11.37 -25.21 11.01
CA GLY A 116 12.55 -25.00 10.16
C GLY A 116 13.62 -24.16 10.81
N SER A 117 14.85 -24.24 10.30
CA SER A 117 15.93 -23.31 10.67
C SER A 117 15.66 -21.93 10.06
N PRO A 118 16.06 -20.84 10.73
CA PRO A 118 15.98 -19.50 10.16
C PRO A 118 16.75 -19.41 8.85
N GLN A 119 16.15 -18.75 7.86
CA GLN A 119 16.76 -18.47 6.58
C GLN A 119 16.95 -16.96 6.44
N THR A 120 18.06 -16.54 5.85
CA THR A 120 18.41 -15.13 5.68
C THR A 120 18.49 -14.80 4.19
N PHE A 121 17.88 -13.69 3.81
CA PHE A 121 17.82 -13.19 2.45
C PHE A 121 18.30 -11.74 2.38
N THR A 122 18.90 -11.37 1.27
CA THR A 122 18.91 -9.98 0.83
C THR A 122 17.62 -9.74 0.09
N ALA A 123 16.82 -8.77 0.55
CA ALA A 123 15.54 -8.45 -0.04
C ALA A 123 15.51 -7.03 -0.61
N ILE A 124 14.82 -6.86 -1.72
CA ILE A 124 14.53 -5.56 -2.31
C ILE A 124 13.03 -5.48 -2.54
N SER A 125 12.41 -4.43 -2.03
CA SER A 125 11.02 -4.10 -2.29
C SER A 125 10.92 -2.73 -2.95
N VAL A 126 10.02 -2.60 -3.93
CA VAL A 126 9.64 -1.30 -4.49
C VAL A 126 8.16 -1.08 -4.22
N TRP A 127 7.89 -0.03 -3.48
CA TRP A 127 6.55 0.42 -3.15
C TRP A 127 6.22 1.67 -3.96
N GLN A 128 5.10 1.66 -4.64
CA GLN A 128 4.57 2.79 -5.39
C GLN A 128 3.48 3.48 -4.59
N GLN A 129 3.49 4.80 -4.56
CA GLN A 129 2.42 5.57 -3.94
C GLN A 129 1.12 5.39 -4.73
N ALA A 130 0.05 4.97 -4.06
CA ALA A 130 -1.27 4.75 -4.64
C ALA A 130 -2.33 5.41 -3.74
N GLY A 131 -2.84 6.55 -4.16
CA GLY A 131 -3.76 7.35 -3.34
C GLY A 131 -3.12 7.79 -2.02
N ALA A 132 -3.74 7.43 -0.90
CA ALA A 132 -3.23 7.73 0.45
C ALA A 132 -2.29 6.65 1.01
N GLY A 133 -1.96 5.62 0.25
CA GLY A 133 -1.16 4.49 0.70
C GLY A 133 -0.08 4.08 -0.29
N TRP A 134 0.42 2.87 -0.12
CA TRP A 134 1.47 2.27 -0.93
C TRP A 134 1.04 0.90 -1.41
N ILE A 135 1.49 0.54 -2.62
CA ILE A 135 1.25 -0.76 -3.24
C ILE A 135 2.58 -1.37 -3.66
N LEU A 136 2.80 -2.63 -3.37
CA LEU A 136 4.02 -3.35 -3.71
C LEU A 136 4.03 -3.69 -5.21
N ILE A 137 5.01 -3.17 -5.94
CA ILE A 137 5.16 -3.40 -7.38
C ILE A 137 6.31 -4.34 -7.71
N VAL A 138 7.34 -4.39 -6.86
CA VAL A 138 8.46 -5.33 -6.99
C VAL A 138 8.83 -5.87 -5.63
N HIS A 139 9.10 -7.18 -5.55
CA HIS A 139 9.75 -7.80 -4.41
C HIS A 139 10.70 -8.89 -4.88
N THR A 140 11.93 -8.88 -4.36
CA THR A 140 12.92 -9.91 -4.66
C THR A 140 13.57 -10.40 -3.39
N GLU A 141 13.79 -11.71 -3.30
CA GLU A 141 14.51 -12.37 -2.21
C GLU A 141 15.63 -13.22 -2.80
N GLN A 142 16.85 -12.93 -2.37
CA GLN A 142 18.03 -13.71 -2.71
C GLN A 142 18.57 -14.36 -1.44
N PRO A 143 18.64 -15.71 -1.36
CA PRO A 143 19.24 -16.38 -0.21
C PRO A 143 20.67 -15.90 0.01
N GLN A 144 20.99 -15.56 1.25
CA GLN A 144 22.38 -15.34 1.63
C GLN A 144 23.04 -16.70 1.85
N SER A 145 24.15 -16.92 1.15
CA SER A 145 25.01 -18.08 1.48
C SER A 145 25.43 -17.95 2.94
N PRO A 146 25.43 -19.04 3.73
CA PRO A 146 26.06 -19.02 5.03
C PRO A 146 27.49 -18.48 4.86
N ALA A 147 27.87 -17.53 5.71
CA ALA A 147 29.25 -17.07 5.75
C ALA A 147 30.13 -18.31 5.91
N GLY A 148 30.98 -18.60 4.92
CA GLY A 148 31.94 -19.67 5.01
C GLY A 148 32.83 -19.47 6.25
N PRO A 149 33.36 -20.54 6.83
CA PRO A 149 34.21 -20.48 7.98
C PRO A 149 35.53 -19.70 7.72
#